data_35b19bd8d5997ee8e0715f32bfb1a5d8
#
_entry.id   35b19bd8d5997ee8e0715f32bfb1a5d8
#
_cell.length_a   1.000
_cell.length_b   1.000
_cell.length_c   1.000
_cell.angle_alpha   90.00
_cell.angle_beta   90.00
_cell.angle_gamma   90.00
#
_symmetry.space_group_name_H-M   'P 1'
#
loop_
_entity.id
_entity.type
_entity.pdbx_description
1 polymer ?
#
loop_
_entity_poly.entity_id
_entity_poly.type
_entity_poly.pdbx_seq_one_letter_code
_entity_poly.pdbx_strand_id
1 'polypeptide(L)'
;MLFRSVGSEQGGVRPVLVIQNDVGNKHSPTVICAAITSRMNKAKLPTHVELSSGRSAMAKDSVILLEQLRTIDKQRLREKICHIDGELLEQVNQALKVSLAMDT
;
A
#
# COMPACT_ATOMS: atom_id res chain seq x y z
N MET A 1 7.98 13.61 6.84
CA MET A 1 7.99 12.14 6.69
C MET A 1 6.65 11.68 6.16
N LEU A 2 6.68 10.81 5.19
CA LEU A 2 5.45 10.24 4.64
C LEU A 2 5.09 8.98 5.41
N PHE A 3 3.83 8.87 5.81
CA PHE A 3 3.33 7.65 6.42
C PHE A 3 2.63 6.81 5.36
N ARG A 4 2.84 5.52 5.43
CA ARG A 4 2.14 4.54 4.61
C ARG A 4 1.37 3.63 5.54
N SER A 5 0.10 3.45 5.27
CA SER A 5 -0.77 2.64 6.12
C SER A 5 -1.43 1.56 5.28
N VAL A 6 -1.54 0.38 5.86
CA VAL A 6 -2.34 -0.69 5.29
C VAL A 6 -3.73 -0.59 5.91
N GLY A 7 -4.76 -0.60 5.09
CA GLY A 7 -6.13 -0.50 5.54
C GLY A 7 -7.04 -1.44 4.78
N SER A 8 -8.28 -1.53 5.21
CA SER A 8 -9.30 -2.34 4.54
C SER A 8 -10.20 -1.43 3.72
N GLU A 9 -10.53 -1.88 2.52
CA GLU A 9 -11.47 -1.18 1.67
C GLU A 9 -12.87 -1.75 1.88
N GLN A 10 -13.86 -0.86 2.02
CA GLN A 10 -15.26 -1.24 2.12
C GLN A 10 -15.72 -1.84 0.78
N GLY A 11 -16.65 -2.75 0.83
CA GLY A 11 -17.19 -3.32 -0.38
C GLY A 11 -16.40 -4.49 -0.94
N GLY A 12 -15.85 -5.31 -0.05
CA GLY A 12 -15.08 -6.48 -0.43
C GLY A 12 -13.92 -6.72 0.48
N VAL A 13 -13.81 -6.00 1.55
CA VAL A 13 -12.81 -6.15 2.61
C VAL A 13 -11.45 -6.56 2.05
N ARG A 14 -10.87 -5.69 1.24
CA ARG A 14 -9.55 -5.93 0.66
C ARG A 14 -8.54 -4.99 1.28
N PRO A 15 -7.35 -5.49 1.64
CA PRO A 15 -6.31 -4.61 2.14
C PRO A 15 -5.76 -3.74 1.02
N VAL A 16 -5.42 -2.51 1.36
CA VAL A 16 -4.76 -1.58 0.46
C VAL A 16 -3.67 -0.85 1.23
N LEU A 17 -2.65 -0.42 0.51
CA LEU A 17 -1.61 0.45 1.07
C LEU A 17 -1.91 1.89 0.68
N VAL A 18 -2.15 2.74 1.66
CA VAL A 18 -2.34 4.17 1.42
C VAL A 18 -0.99 4.82 1.21
N ILE A 19 -0.78 5.40 0.04
CA ILE A 19 0.52 5.97 -0.34
C ILE A 19 0.51 7.50 -0.44
N GLN A 20 -0.67 8.11 -0.28
CA GLN A 20 -0.78 9.55 -0.33
C GLN A 20 -0.08 10.18 0.87
N ASN A 21 0.49 11.38 0.69
CA ASN A 21 1.20 12.05 1.77
C ASN A 21 0.25 12.49 2.88
N ASP A 22 0.82 12.83 4.05
CA ASP A 22 0.04 13.15 5.24
C ASP A 22 -0.88 14.36 5.05
N VAL A 23 -0.42 15.36 4.32
CA VAL A 23 -1.25 16.54 4.06
C VAL A 23 -2.48 16.16 3.26
N GLY A 24 -2.29 15.38 2.19
CA GLY A 24 -3.40 14.86 1.41
C GLY A 24 -4.31 13.99 2.24
N ASN A 25 -3.75 13.10 3.07
CA ASN A 25 -4.53 12.23 3.94
C ASN A 25 -5.40 13.01 4.92
N LYS A 26 -4.92 14.16 5.38
CA LYS A 26 -5.64 14.98 6.34
C LYS A 26 -6.76 15.80 5.69
N HIS A 27 -6.51 16.34 4.52
CA HIS A 27 -7.38 17.37 3.94
C HIS A 27 -8.18 16.92 2.73
N SER A 28 -7.70 15.94 1.98
CA SER A 28 -8.40 15.47 0.80
C SER A 28 -9.52 14.49 1.16
N PRO A 29 -10.64 14.51 0.47
CA PRO A 29 -11.70 13.50 0.66
C PRO A 29 -11.33 12.16 0.06
N THR A 30 -10.25 12.08 -0.73
CA THR A 30 -9.81 10.86 -1.39
C THR A 30 -8.39 10.52 -0.99
N VAL A 31 -8.01 9.26 -1.21
CA VAL A 31 -6.64 8.79 -0.99
C VAL A 31 -6.17 7.99 -2.19
N ILE A 32 -4.86 8.05 -2.44
CA ILE A 32 -4.21 7.20 -3.44
C ILE A 32 -3.71 5.96 -2.72
N CYS A 33 -4.01 4.80 -3.28
CA CYS A 33 -3.60 3.55 -2.67
C CYS A 33 -3.15 2.53 -3.71
N ALA A 34 -2.39 1.54 -3.22
CA ALA A 34 -1.92 0.41 -4.02
C ALA A 34 -2.66 -0.84 -3.57
N ALA A 35 -2.98 -1.70 -4.52
CA ALA A 35 -3.63 -2.98 -4.22
C ALA A 35 -2.67 -3.92 -3.49
N ILE A 36 -3.21 -4.73 -2.60
CA ILE A 36 -2.48 -5.79 -1.92
C ILE A 36 -3.21 -7.10 -2.22
N THR A 37 -2.46 -8.13 -2.57
CA THR A 37 -3.04 -9.44 -2.87
C THR A 37 -2.39 -10.52 -2.02
N SER A 38 -3.18 -11.47 -1.55
CA SER A 38 -2.68 -12.69 -0.90
C SER A 38 -2.67 -13.89 -1.84
N ARG A 39 -3.05 -13.70 -3.10
CA ARG A 39 -3.03 -14.77 -4.11
C ARG A 39 -1.62 -15.15 -4.55
N MET A 40 -0.66 -14.29 -4.28
CA MET A 40 0.75 -14.60 -4.46
C MET A 40 1.49 -14.20 -3.19
N ASN A 41 2.62 -14.82 -2.91
CA ASN A 41 3.42 -14.52 -1.74
C ASN A 41 4.84 -14.10 -2.07
N LYS A 42 5.18 -14.02 -3.35
CA LYS A 42 6.49 -13.64 -3.84
C LYS A 42 6.38 -12.54 -4.87
N ALA A 43 7.31 -11.60 -4.83
CA ALA A 43 7.42 -10.57 -5.85
C ALA A 43 7.78 -11.20 -7.19
N LYS A 44 7.09 -10.77 -8.25
CA LYS A 44 7.34 -11.25 -9.62
C LYS A 44 7.75 -10.12 -10.55
N LEU A 45 7.54 -8.89 -10.14
CA LEU A 45 7.89 -7.69 -10.90
C LEU A 45 8.65 -6.74 -9.99
N PRO A 46 9.47 -5.83 -10.56
CA PRO A 46 10.14 -4.81 -9.73
C PRO A 46 9.16 -3.84 -9.06
N THR A 47 7.90 -3.83 -9.47
CA THR A 47 6.84 -3.03 -8.85
C THR A 47 6.14 -3.76 -7.71
N HIS A 48 6.54 -4.98 -7.40
CA HIS A 48 5.97 -5.78 -6.32
C HIS A 48 6.82 -5.67 -5.06
N VAL A 49 6.16 -5.57 -3.91
CA VAL A 49 6.83 -5.56 -2.60
C VAL A 49 6.17 -6.64 -1.74
N GLU A 50 7.00 -7.55 -1.23
CA GLU A 50 6.51 -8.63 -0.38
C GLU A 50 6.18 -8.10 1.01
N LEU A 51 5.02 -8.50 1.51
CA LEU A 51 4.53 -8.11 2.82
C LEU A 51 4.23 -9.38 3.62
N SER A 52 5.18 -9.80 4.42
CA SER A 52 5.03 -11.04 5.18
C SER A 52 4.14 -10.83 6.40
N SER A 53 3.39 -11.87 6.75
CA SER A 53 2.53 -11.84 7.94
C SER A 53 3.35 -11.69 9.22
N GLY A 54 4.60 -12.12 9.21
CA GLY A 54 5.48 -12.00 10.38
C GLY A 54 5.97 -10.58 10.64
N ARG A 55 5.91 -9.70 9.63
CA ARG A 55 6.38 -8.31 9.74
C ARG A 55 5.26 -7.29 9.77
N SER A 56 4.03 -7.74 9.66
CA SER A 56 2.88 -6.86 9.60
C SER A 56 1.73 -7.52 10.35
N ALA A 57 0.65 -6.78 10.54
CA ALA A 57 -0.56 -7.32 11.15
C ALA A 57 -1.45 -8.06 10.16
N MET A 58 -0.92 -8.41 9.00
CA MET A 58 -1.66 -9.15 7.98
C MET A 58 -1.78 -10.61 8.37
N ALA A 59 -2.95 -11.20 8.12
CA ALA A 59 -3.20 -12.60 8.44
C ALA A 59 -2.44 -13.57 7.52
N LYS A 60 -2.11 -13.14 6.30
CA LYS A 60 -1.43 -13.96 5.30
C LYS A 60 -0.31 -13.19 4.67
N ASP A 61 0.72 -13.92 4.22
CA ASP A 61 1.74 -13.34 3.37
C ASP A 61 1.11 -12.79 2.11
N SER A 62 1.49 -11.59 1.75
CA SER A 62 0.86 -10.84 0.66
C SER A 62 1.90 -10.11 -0.17
N VAL A 63 1.46 -9.54 -1.28
CA VAL A 63 2.32 -8.72 -2.13
C VAL A 63 1.61 -7.41 -2.41
N ILE A 64 2.33 -6.31 -2.24
CA ILE A 64 1.84 -4.97 -2.58
C ILE A 64 2.16 -4.76 -4.06
N LEU A 65 1.14 -4.36 -4.82
CA LEU A 65 1.23 -4.21 -6.27
C LEU A 65 1.30 -2.72 -6.61
N LEU A 66 2.51 -2.18 -6.71
CA LEU A 66 2.70 -0.74 -6.92
C LEU A 66 2.41 -0.31 -8.37
N GLU A 67 2.14 -1.25 -9.27
CA GLU A 67 1.64 -0.93 -10.60
C GLU A 67 0.11 -0.80 -10.61
N GLN A 68 -0.56 -1.17 -9.52
CA GLN A 68 -2.03 -1.08 -9.42
C GLN A 68 -2.40 0.00 -8.41
N LEU A 69 -2.24 1.24 -8.84
CA LEU A 69 -2.58 2.41 -8.04
C LEU A 69 -3.97 2.88 -8.40
N ARG A 70 -4.70 3.35 -7.41
CA ARG A 70 -6.01 3.95 -7.66
C ARG A 70 -6.34 4.96 -6.57
N THR A 71 -7.27 5.84 -6.90
CA THR A 71 -7.80 6.83 -5.96
C THR A 71 -9.15 6.37 -5.48
N ILE A 72 -9.34 6.34 -4.18
CA ILE A 72 -10.61 5.95 -3.59
C ILE A 72 -11.06 7.02 -2.59
N ASP A 73 -12.36 7.05 -2.33
CA ASP A 73 -12.94 7.90 -1.31
C ASP A 73 -12.50 7.39 0.06
N LYS A 74 -12.11 8.30 0.95
CA LYS A 74 -11.70 7.94 2.30
C LYS A 74 -12.78 7.16 3.05
N GLN A 75 -14.04 7.44 2.76
CA GLN A 75 -15.15 6.74 3.43
C GLN A 75 -15.19 5.26 3.10
N ARG A 76 -14.51 4.83 2.05
CA ARG A 76 -14.42 3.42 1.70
C ARG A 76 -13.41 2.66 2.54
N LEU A 77 -12.51 3.37 3.22
CA LEU A 77 -11.56 2.73 4.13
C LEU A 77 -12.29 2.35 5.42
N ARG A 78 -12.14 1.10 5.85
CA ARG A 78 -12.83 0.60 7.04
C ARG A 78 -11.98 0.72 8.29
N GLU A 79 -10.79 0.16 8.24
CA GLU A 79 -9.91 0.15 9.41
C GLU A 79 -8.46 0.27 8.98
N LYS A 80 -7.68 0.79 9.90
CA LYS A 80 -6.23 0.85 9.74
C LYS A 80 -5.65 -0.40 10.36
N ILE A 81 -4.94 -1.19 9.56
CA ILE A 81 -4.35 -2.44 10.02
C ILE A 81 -3.01 -2.17 10.71
N CYS A 82 -2.12 -1.45 10.04
CA CYS A 82 -0.81 -1.12 10.61
C CYS A 82 -0.13 -0.05 9.76
N HIS A 83 0.94 0.52 10.30
CA HIS A 83 1.90 1.30 9.52
C HIS A 83 3.00 0.37 9.04
N ILE A 84 3.51 0.62 7.85
CA ILE A 84 4.69 -0.11 7.39
C ILE A 84 5.94 0.53 8.01
N ASP A 85 6.97 -0.30 8.26
CA ASP A 85 8.20 0.18 8.85
C ASP A 85 9.09 0.88 7.81
N GLY A 86 10.22 1.46 8.28
CA GLY A 86 11.08 2.24 7.40
C GLY A 86 11.73 1.42 6.30
N GLU A 87 12.09 0.18 6.56
CA GLU A 87 12.68 -0.70 5.56
C GLU A 87 11.66 -1.02 4.48
N LEU A 88 10.45 -1.34 4.87
CA LEU A 88 9.37 -1.65 3.94
C LEU A 88 8.98 -0.40 3.15
N LEU A 89 8.96 0.76 3.81
CA LEU A 89 8.68 2.03 3.15
C LEU A 89 9.70 2.30 2.05
N GLU A 90 10.99 2.02 2.31
CA GLU A 90 12.03 2.20 1.30
C GLU A 90 11.79 1.30 0.09
N GLN A 91 11.41 0.05 0.31
CA GLN A 91 11.08 -0.87 -0.78
C GLN A 91 9.88 -0.36 -1.58
N VAL A 92 8.86 0.15 -0.91
CA VAL A 92 7.68 0.73 -1.56
C VAL A 92 8.08 1.93 -2.40
N ASN A 93 8.93 2.81 -1.87
CA ASN A 93 9.38 3.99 -2.61
C ASN A 93 10.13 3.60 -3.87
N GLN A 94 11.00 2.60 -3.81
CA GLN A 94 11.73 2.13 -4.98
C GLN A 94 10.78 1.53 -6.03
N ALA A 95 9.82 0.73 -5.58
CA ALA A 95 8.84 0.13 -6.48
C ALA A 95 7.96 1.21 -7.14
N LEU A 96 7.60 2.25 -6.40
CA LEU A 96 6.84 3.38 -6.96
C LEU A 96 7.63 4.13 -8.02
N LYS A 97 8.92 4.34 -7.81
CA LYS A 97 9.77 5.00 -8.80
C LYS A 97 9.78 4.20 -10.11
N VAL A 98 9.87 2.90 -10.01
CA VAL A 98 9.81 2.03 -11.19
C VAL A 98 8.43 2.11 -11.84
N SER A 99 7.38 1.98 -11.06
CA SER A 99 6.00 1.98 -11.57
C SER A 99 5.65 3.27 -12.30
N LEU A 100 6.09 4.41 -11.75
CA LEU A 100 5.76 5.72 -12.29
C LEU A 100 6.83 6.27 -13.22
N ALA A 101 7.85 5.46 -13.54
CA ALA A 101 8.97 5.83 -14.41
C ALA A 101 9.65 7.11 -13.93
N MET A 102 9.82 7.25 -12.63
CA MET A 102 10.49 8.39 -12.04
C MET A 102 11.98 8.14 -11.98
N ASP A 103 12.73 9.09 -12.51
CA ASP A 103 14.18 9.02 -12.42
C ASP A 103 14.63 9.18 -10.97
N THR A 104 15.69 8.51 -10.67
CA THR A 104 16.27 8.56 -9.35
C THR A 104 17.50 9.45 -9.33
#